data_6e6b9b115418faa84646205655f6baeb
#
_entry.id   6e6b9b115418faa84646205655f6baeb
#
_cell.length_a   1.000
_cell.length_b   1.000
_cell.length_c   1.000
_cell.angle_alpha   90.00
_cell.angle_beta   90.00
_cell.angle_gamma   90.00
#
_symmetry.space_group_name_H-M   'P 1'
#
loop_
_entity.id
_entity.type
_entity.pdbx_description
1 polymer ?
#
loop_
_entity_poly.entity_id
_entity_poly.type
_entity_poly.pdbx_seq_one_letter_code
_entity_poly.pdbx_strand_id
1 'polypeptide(L)'
;MGEVKRTLIARNSESFSFLYQEVIDSFGEVTFFDPETDFPSFDDVGLLYLPGGYPEKHLEALVANESCRKAIKDYAEQGGRIFAECGGMMYLCQSIKTDDGEYPMCGVLPYSISARKADRKLSLGYRRLMLDGKEYRGHEFHYTQFVGDTPKSITQVYNAKGEPVATPIFRHMNVLASYTHLYQIPDCL
;
A
#
# COMPACT_ATOMS: atom_id res chain seq x y z
N MET A 1 14.03 25.87 -13.93
CA MET A 1 14.34 24.90 -12.86
C MET A 1 13.04 24.21 -12.48
N GLY A 2 12.97 22.88 -12.54
CA GLY A 2 11.80 22.13 -12.10
C GLY A 2 11.66 22.27 -10.59
N GLU A 3 10.41 22.41 -10.10
CA GLU A 3 10.13 22.37 -8.67
C GLU A 3 10.59 21.02 -8.09
N VAL A 4 11.34 21.06 -6.98
CA VAL A 4 11.72 19.85 -6.25
C VAL A 4 10.47 19.30 -5.57
N LYS A 5 10.00 18.15 -6.03
CA LYS A 5 8.85 17.48 -5.45
C LYS A 5 9.29 16.59 -4.30
N ARG A 6 8.49 16.57 -3.25
CA ARG A 6 8.75 15.75 -2.06
C ARG A 6 8.01 14.41 -2.13
N THR A 7 8.49 13.45 -1.36
CA THR A 7 7.79 12.19 -1.09
C THR A 7 7.06 12.30 0.23
N LEU A 8 5.75 12.04 0.23
CA LEU A 8 4.92 12.02 1.42
C LEU A 8 4.75 10.57 1.87
N ILE A 9 5.12 10.25 3.11
CA ILE A 9 5.15 8.88 3.63
C ILE A 9 4.23 8.77 4.85
N ALA A 10 3.29 7.82 4.81
CA ALA A 10 2.50 7.46 5.97
C ALA A 10 3.37 6.72 7.00
N ARG A 11 3.29 7.14 8.25
CA ARG A 11 4.05 6.52 9.35
C ARG A 11 3.35 6.70 10.68
N ASN A 12 3.23 5.60 11.43
CA ASN A 12 2.84 5.63 12.84
C ASN A 12 3.35 4.36 13.55
N SER A 13 2.92 4.12 14.79
CA SER A 13 3.44 3.04 15.62
C SER A 13 2.98 1.64 15.20
N GLU A 14 1.85 1.49 14.47
CA GLU A 14 1.31 0.16 14.17
C GLU A 14 0.64 0.05 12.79
N SER A 15 -0.31 0.92 12.45
CA SER A 15 -1.05 0.77 11.19
C SER A 15 -0.21 1.02 9.93
N PHE A 16 0.86 1.83 10.05
CA PHE A 16 1.82 2.13 8.97
C PHE A 16 3.24 2.14 9.55
N SER A 17 3.74 0.97 9.95
CA SER A 17 4.97 0.86 10.74
C SER A 17 6.10 0.09 10.05
N PHE A 18 5.82 -0.60 8.94
CA PHE A 18 6.82 -1.42 8.25
C PHE A 18 7.61 -0.59 7.23
N LEU A 19 8.53 0.21 7.75
CA LEU A 19 9.39 1.09 6.97
C LEU A 19 10.85 0.67 7.11
N TYR A 20 11.52 0.44 5.99
CA TYR A 20 12.95 0.24 5.95
C TYR A 20 13.66 1.58 5.85
N GLN A 21 14.66 1.81 6.68
CA GLN A 21 15.40 3.08 6.66
C GLN A 21 16.09 3.30 5.31
N GLU A 22 16.59 2.24 4.68
CA GLU A 22 17.22 2.31 3.36
C GLU A 22 16.25 2.81 2.29
N VAL A 23 14.97 2.43 2.40
CA VAL A 23 13.91 2.91 1.48
C VAL A 23 13.68 4.41 1.70
N ILE A 24 13.57 4.84 2.95
CA ILE A 24 13.40 6.27 3.29
C ILE A 24 14.60 7.07 2.76
N ASP A 25 15.81 6.58 2.98
CA ASP A 25 17.06 7.24 2.59
C ASP A 25 17.21 7.32 1.05
N SER A 26 16.51 6.47 0.30
CA SER A 26 16.54 6.48 -1.16
C SER A 26 15.75 7.65 -1.76
N PHE A 27 14.85 8.26 -0.98
CA PHE A 27 14.11 9.44 -1.41
C PHE A 27 14.92 10.72 -1.14
N GLY A 28 14.64 11.77 -1.89
CA GLY A 28 15.19 13.09 -1.61
C GLY A 28 14.49 13.74 -0.42
N GLU A 29 13.68 14.76 -0.67
CA GLU A 29 12.89 15.41 0.38
C GLU A 29 11.73 14.54 0.80
N VAL A 30 11.60 14.26 2.11
CA VAL A 30 10.58 13.40 2.70
C VAL A 30 9.79 14.17 3.76
N THR A 31 8.47 13.99 3.75
CA THR A 31 7.56 14.45 4.80
C THR A 31 6.74 13.25 5.28
N PHE A 32 6.52 13.16 6.58
CA PHE A 32 5.71 12.08 7.19
C PHE A 32 4.35 12.60 7.64
N PHE A 33 3.36 11.71 7.65
CA PHE A 33 2.05 11.98 8.24
C PHE A 33 1.50 10.70 8.87
N ASP A 34 0.62 10.87 9.86
CA ASP A 34 -0.11 9.77 10.50
C ASP A 34 -1.55 9.76 9.97
N PRO A 35 -1.95 8.74 9.20
CA PRO A 35 -3.31 8.65 8.66
C PRO A 35 -4.42 8.60 9.71
N GLU A 36 -4.11 8.26 10.96
CA GLU A 36 -5.09 8.22 12.04
C GLU A 36 -5.42 9.58 12.60
N THR A 37 -4.50 10.56 12.53
CA THR A 37 -4.63 11.85 13.21
C THR A 37 -4.37 13.07 12.35
N ASP A 38 -3.59 12.93 11.26
CA ASP A 38 -3.11 14.07 10.51
C ASP A 38 -4.00 14.39 9.30
N PHE A 39 -3.87 15.64 8.85
CA PHE A 39 -4.45 16.13 7.62
C PHE A 39 -3.32 16.63 6.71
N PRO A 40 -2.76 15.77 5.84
CA PRO A 40 -1.59 16.14 5.06
C PRO A 40 -1.96 17.09 3.92
N SER A 41 -1.01 17.98 3.56
CA SER A 41 -1.05 18.73 2.31
C SER A 41 -0.42 17.89 1.20
N PHE A 42 -1.03 17.92 0.01
CA PHE A 42 -0.48 17.30 -1.19
C PHE A 42 0.23 18.29 -2.12
N ASP A 43 0.41 19.54 -1.68
CA ASP A 43 1.17 20.53 -2.43
C ASP A 43 2.62 20.05 -2.59
N ASP A 44 3.12 20.10 -3.83
CA ASP A 44 4.48 19.69 -4.20
C ASP A 44 4.81 18.21 -3.92
N VAL A 45 3.80 17.36 -3.76
CA VAL A 45 4.00 15.91 -3.61
C VAL A 45 4.21 15.26 -4.97
N GLY A 46 5.35 14.61 -5.14
CA GLY A 46 5.66 13.84 -6.34
C GLY A 46 5.35 12.35 -6.20
N LEU A 47 5.31 11.84 -4.98
CA LEU A 47 4.99 10.45 -4.66
C LEU A 47 4.38 10.37 -3.27
N LEU A 48 3.27 9.64 -3.15
CA LEU A 48 2.72 9.18 -1.87
C LEU A 48 3.15 7.73 -1.67
N TYR A 49 3.86 7.45 -0.56
CA TYR A 49 4.24 6.11 -0.17
C TYR A 49 3.43 5.67 1.05
N LEU A 50 2.68 4.59 0.88
CA LEU A 50 1.88 3.97 1.95
C LEU A 50 2.50 2.60 2.28
N PRO A 51 3.32 2.52 3.34
CA PRO A 51 3.98 1.27 3.72
C PRO A 51 3.02 0.29 4.39
N GLY A 52 3.52 -0.89 4.71
CA GLY A 52 2.77 -1.88 5.45
C GLY A 52 2.60 -1.56 6.93
N GLY A 53 1.84 -2.41 7.58
CA GLY A 53 1.49 -2.34 8.99
C GLY A 53 0.19 -3.12 9.21
N TYR A 54 -0.53 -2.77 10.28
CA TYR A 54 -1.77 -3.44 10.68
C TYR A 54 -2.95 -2.47 10.72
N PRO A 55 -3.41 -1.92 9.56
CA PRO A 55 -4.55 -0.99 9.56
C PRO A 55 -5.83 -1.65 10.06
N GLU A 56 -5.98 -2.98 9.91
CA GLU A 56 -7.14 -3.73 10.39
C GLU A 56 -7.29 -3.72 11.92
N LYS A 57 -6.26 -3.31 12.63
CA LYS A 57 -6.30 -3.12 14.10
C LYS A 57 -6.64 -1.69 14.53
N HIS A 58 -6.73 -0.76 13.57
CA HIS A 58 -6.92 0.67 13.81
C HIS A 58 -8.06 1.26 12.96
N LEU A 59 -9.04 0.44 12.62
CA LEU A 59 -10.09 0.80 11.66
C LEU A 59 -10.93 1.99 12.11
N GLU A 60 -11.30 2.08 13.38
CA GLU A 60 -12.12 3.18 13.88
C GLU A 60 -11.42 4.54 13.71
N ALA A 61 -10.13 4.61 14.05
CA ALA A 61 -9.35 5.83 13.91
C ALA A 61 -9.17 6.23 12.43
N LEU A 62 -8.90 5.25 11.56
CA LEU A 62 -8.74 5.50 10.12
C LEU A 62 -10.04 5.95 9.47
N VAL A 63 -11.18 5.34 9.84
CA VAL A 63 -12.51 5.75 9.36
C VAL A 63 -12.84 7.16 9.84
N ALA A 64 -12.57 7.47 11.11
CA ALA A 64 -12.87 8.76 11.70
C ALA A 64 -12.12 9.91 11.01
N ASN A 65 -10.92 9.67 10.50
CA ASN A 65 -10.15 10.67 9.76
C ASN A 65 -10.54 10.71 8.28
N GLU A 66 -11.78 11.06 8.02
CA GLU A 66 -12.36 11.15 6.67
C GLU A 66 -11.62 12.15 5.78
N SER A 67 -11.18 13.26 6.33
CA SER A 67 -10.46 14.32 5.60
C SER A 67 -9.16 13.78 4.99
N CYS A 68 -8.41 12.97 5.72
CA CYS A 68 -7.20 12.33 5.20
C CYS A 68 -7.53 11.35 4.08
N ARG A 69 -8.53 10.49 4.27
CA ARG A 69 -8.94 9.52 3.26
C ARG A 69 -9.40 10.20 1.97
N LYS A 70 -10.17 11.28 2.09
CA LYS A 70 -10.63 12.06 0.94
C LYS A 70 -9.46 12.75 0.22
N ALA A 71 -8.53 13.34 0.96
CA ALA A 71 -7.36 13.98 0.37
C ALA A 71 -6.52 13.01 -0.45
N ILE A 72 -6.33 11.79 0.04
CA ILE A 72 -5.63 10.73 -0.69
C ILE A 72 -6.39 10.34 -1.96
N LYS A 73 -7.71 10.17 -1.87
CA LYS A 73 -8.55 9.85 -3.01
C LYS A 73 -8.48 10.93 -4.09
N ASP A 74 -8.61 12.19 -3.70
CA ASP A 74 -8.53 13.33 -4.62
C ASP A 74 -7.16 13.39 -5.30
N TYR A 75 -6.08 13.17 -4.54
CA TYR A 75 -4.73 13.10 -5.08
C TYR A 75 -4.58 12.00 -6.14
N ALA A 76 -5.10 10.80 -5.87
CA ALA A 76 -5.06 9.68 -6.82
C ALA A 76 -5.88 9.98 -8.09
N GLU A 77 -7.09 10.55 -7.94
CA GLU A 77 -7.97 10.87 -9.06
C GLU A 77 -7.43 11.98 -9.94
N GLN A 78 -6.60 12.87 -9.41
CA GLN A 78 -5.89 13.90 -10.15
C GLN A 78 -4.62 13.40 -10.86
N GLY A 79 -4.36 12.10 -10.82
CA GLY A 79 -3.20 11.49 -11.45
C GLY A 79 -1.97 11.42 -10.56
N GLY A 80 -2.12 11.64 -9.25
CA GLY A 80 -1.04 11.54 -8.28
C GLY A 80 -0.44 10.13 -8.23
N ARG A 81 0.89 10.06 -8.09
CA ARG A 81 1.62 8.79 -8.03
C ARG A 81 1.59 8.24 -6.62
N ILE A 82 1.22 6.96 -6.48
CA ILE A 82 1.13 6.26 -5.20
C ILE A 82 1.82 4.90 -5.30
N PHE A 83 2.65 4.60 -4.32
CA PHE A 83 3.18 3.27 -4.09
C PHE A 83 2.65 2.75 -2.76
N ALA A 84 1.96 1.60 -2.78
CA ALA A 84 1.28 1.07 -1.59
C ALA A 84 1.59 -0.41 -1.40
N GLU A 85 2.00 -0.79 -0.19
CA GLU A 85 2.39 -2.13 0.17
C GLU A 85 1.54 -2.66 1.33
N CYS A 86 1.06 -3.90 1.22
CA CYS A 86 0.37 -4.62 2.29
C CYS A 86 -0.71 -3.76 2.99
N GLY A 87 -0.50 -3.34 4.23
CA GLY A 87 -1.45 -2.48 4.96
C GLY A 87 -1.75 -1.17 4.24
N GLY A 88 -0.75 -0.57 3.59
CA GLY A 88 -0.94 0.64 2.78
C GLY A 88 -1.84 0.40 1.57
N MET A 89 -1.70 -0.75 0.91
CA MET A 89 -2.60 -1.17 -0.17
C MET A 89 -4.02 -1.40 0.36
N MET A 90 -4.16 -2.06 1.50
CA MET A 90 -5.47 -2.30 2.14
C MET A 90 -6.20 -0.97 2.44
N TYR A 91 -5.47 0.03 2.93
CA TYR A 91 -6.00 1.36 3.23
C TYR A 91 -6.51 2.09 1.97
N LEU A 92 -5.94 1.83 0.80
CA LEU A 92 -6.39 2.40 -0.48
C LEU A 92 -7.64 1.71 -1.04
N CYS A 93 -8.00 0.54 -0.56
CA CYS A 93 -9.17 -0.22 -1.04
C CYS A 93 -10.50 0.46 -0.68
N GLN A 94 -11.60 -0.09 -1.15
CA GLN A 94 -12.95 0.40 -0.85
C GLN A 94 -13.27 0.26 0.64
N SER A 95 -12.95 -0.91 1.20
CA SER A 95 -13.26 -1.23 2.59
C SER A 95 -12.41 -2.38 3.10
N ILE A 96 -12.35 -2.49 4.43
CA ILE A 96 -11.85 -3.66 5.15
C ILE A 96 -13.02 -4.27 5.93
N LYS A 97 -13.31 -5.55 5.66
CA LYS A 97 -14.39 -6.29 6.30
C LYS A 97 -13.83 -7.12 7.45
N THR A 98 -14.47 -7.00 8.62
CA THR A 98 -14.14 -7.79 9.81
C THR A 98 -15.37 -8.57 10.26
N ASP A 99 -15.22 -9.39 11.31
CA ASP A 99 -16.36 -10.08 11.94
C ASP A 99 -17.36 -9.10 12.56
N ASP A 100 -16.93 -7.88 12.89
CA ASP A 100 -17.75 -6.84 13.52
C ASP A 100 -18.41 -5.88 12.53
N GLY A 101 -17.99 -5.89 11.27
CA GLY A 101 -18.58 -4.99 10.26
C GLY A 101 -17.65 -4.69 9.09
N GLU A 102 -18.05 -3.71 8.30
CA GLU A 102 -17.34 -3.24 7.14
C GLU A 102 -16.92 -1.78 7.36
N TYR A 103 -15.64 -1.51 7.16
CA TYR A 103 -15.03 -0.21 7.44
C TYR A 103 -14.54 0.44 6.16
N PRO A 104 -15.11 1.59 5.74
CA PRO A 104 -14.68 2.27 4.52
C PRO A 104 -13.24 2.78 4.65
N MET A 105 -12.47 2.61 3.58
CA MET A 105 -11.10 3.12 3.47
C MET A 105 -11.03 4.26 2.44
N CYS A 106 -9.91 4.46 1.76
CA CYS A 106 -9.77 5.59 0.84
C CYS A 106 -10.62 5.48 -0.43
N GLY A 107 -10.98 4.26 -0.84
CA GLY A 107 -11.81 4.06 -2.03
C GLY A 107 -11.11 4.35 -3.35
N VAL A 108 -9.78 4.27 -3.39
CA VAL A 108 -8.98 4.47 -4.61
C VAL A 108 -8.96 3.20 -5.45
N LEU A 109 -8.70 2.05 -4.82
CA LEU A 109 -8.64 0.76 -5.49
C LEU A 109 -10.03 0.09 -5.47
N PRO A 110 -10.49 -0.48 -6.60
CA PRO A 110 -11.85 -1.05 -6.71
C PRO A 110 -11.96 -2.45 -6.09
N TYR A 111 -11.32 -2.68 -4.97
CA TYR A 111 -11.27 -3.97 -4.26
C TYR A 111 -11.61 -3.78 -2.80
N SER A 112 -12.06 -4.86 -2.14
CA SER A 112 -12.25 -4.89 -0.69
C SER A 112 -11.39 -6.00 -0.08
N ILE A 113 -11.04 -5.81 1.18
CA ILE A 113 -10.19 -6.73 1.93
C ILE A 113 -10.99 -7.39 3.03
N SER A 114 -10.79 -8.70 3.24
CA SER A 114 -11.35 -9.42 4.37
C SER A 114 -10.29 -9.64 5.45
N ALA A 115 -10.59 -9.17 6.65
CA ALA A 115 -9.86 -9.48 7.88
C ALA A 115 -10.71 -10.40 8.80
N ARG A 116 -11.76 -11.04 8.27
CA ARG A 116 -12.61 -11.97 9.01
C ARG A 116 -11.85 -13.24 9.36
N LYS A 117 -12.14 -13.80 10.53
CA LYS A 117 -11.49 -15.04 11.00
C LYS A 117 -11.67 -16.19 10.03
N ALA A 118 -12.84 -16.32 9.41
CA ALA A 118 -13.15 -17.37 8.44
C ALA A 118 -12.28 -17.30 7.16
N ASP A 119 -11.81 -16.11 6.79
CA ASP A 119 -11.04 -15.86 5.57
C ASP A 119 -9.53 -15.77 5.81
N ARG A 120 -9.10 -15.86 7.08
CA ARG A 120 -7.68 -15.74 7.44
C ARG A 120 -6.86 -16.86 6.84
N LYS A 121 -5.80 -16.48 6.14
CA LYS A 121 -4.84 -17.40 5.56
C LYS A 121 -3.47 -16.74 5.57
N LEU A 122 -2.50 -17.37 6.24
CA LEU A 122 -1.16 -16.86 6.29
C LEU A 122 -0.50 -16.98 4.91
N SER A 123 -0.05 -15.84 4.39
CA SER A 123 0.84 -15.76 3.24
C SER A 123 2.16 -15.20 3.72
N LEU A 124 3.22 -16.00 3.61
CA LEU A 124 4.53 -15.69 4.18
C LEU A 124 5.64 -16.18 3.28
N GLY A 125 6.62 -15.36 3.04
CA GLY A 125 7.87 -15.77 2.41
C GLY A 125 8.53 -14.68 1.60
N TYR A 126 9.73 -15.00 1.11
CA TYR A 126 10.45 -14.14 0.18
C TYR A 126 9.76 -14.12 -1.18
N ARG A 127 9.86 -12.97 -1.85
CA ARG A 127 9.27 -12.75 -3.18
C ARG A 127 10.29 -12.12 -4.10
N ARG A 128 10.20 -12.50 -5.39
CA ARG A 128 11.02 -11.95 -6.47
C ARG A 128 10.14 -11.68 -7.67
N LEU A 129 10.34 -10.55 -8.30
CA LEU A 129 9.57 -10.17 -9.49
C LEU A 129 10.40 -9.25 -10.40
N MET A 130 9.96 -9.13 -11.65
CA MET A 130 10.57 -8.25 -12.63
C MET A 130 9.62 -7.11 -12.98
N LEU A 131 10.11 -5.88 -12.97
CA LEU A 131 9.40 -4.70 -13.44
C LEU A 131 10.31 -3.93 -14.39
N ASP A 132 9.84 -3.71 -15.63
CA ASP A 132 10.58 -3.00 -16.68
C ASP A 132 12.01 -3.53 -16.87
N GLY A 133 12.18 -4.86 -16.88
CA GLY A 133 13.45 -5.53 -17.08
C GLY A 133 14.38 -5.55 -15.88
N LYS A 134 13.96 -5.03 -14.73
CA LYS A 134 14.76 -5.03 -13.49
C LYS A 134 14.16 -5.96 -12.45
N GLU A 135 15.00 -6.71 -11.76
CA GLU A 135 14.60 -7.61 -10.68
C GLU A 135 14.42 -6.84 -9.38
N TYR A 136 13.29 -7.10 -8.70
CA TYR A 136 13.01 -6.60 -7.37
C TYR A 136 12.76 -7.75 -6.42
N ARG A 137 13.18 -7.60 -5.19
CA ARG A 137 13.02 -8.58 -4.12
C ARG A 137 12.28 -7.96 -2.96
N GLY A 138 11.58 -8.81 -2.22
CA GLY A 138 10.84 -8.39 -1.04
C GLY A 138 10.38 -9.59 -0.24
N HIS A 139 9.42 -9.34 0.64
CA HIS A 139 8.78 -10.41 1.37
C HIS A 139 7.28 -10.13 1.50
N GLU A 140 6.54 -11.19 1.73
CA GLU A 140 5.11 -11.15 1.97
C GLU A 140 4.83 -11.69 3.37
N PHE A 141 3.97 -11.00 4.13
CA PHE A 141 3.48 -11.45 5.41
C PHE A 141 2.12 -10.81 5.69
N HIS A 142 1.04 -11.57 5.55
CA HIS A 142 -0.31 -11.10 5.89
C HIS A 142 -1.25 -12.27 6.13
N TYR A 143 -2.33 -12.01 6.88
CA TYR A 143 -3.44 -12.94 7.10
C TYR A 143 -4.69 -12.53 6.35
N THR A 144 -4.82 -11.27 5.96
CA THR A 144 -5.96 -10.73 5.22
C THR A 144 -5.93 -11.17 3.77
N GLN A 145 -7.09 -11.16 3.11
CA GLN A 145 -7.26 -11.60 1.73
C GLN A 145 -8.16 -10.62 0.97
N PHE A 146 -8.07 -10.61 -0.35
CA PHE A 146 -9.05 -9.92 -1.18
C PHE A 146 -10.41 -10.61 -1.06
N VAL A 147 -11.49 -9.80 -1.09
CA VAL A 147 -12.85 -10.30 -1.19
C VAL A 147 -13.19 -10.54 -2.66
N GLY A 148 -13.57 -11.77 -3.00
CA GLY A 148 -13.89 -12.12 -4.39
C GLY A 148 -12.64 -12.20 -5.28
N ASP A 149 -12.72 -11.61 -6.46
CA ASP A 149 -11.64 -11.66 -7.44
C ASP A 149 -10.43 -10.85 -7.00
N THR A 150 -9.24 -11.41 -7.20
CA THR A 150 -7.98 -10.70 -6.97
C THR A 150 -7.65 -9.80 -8.16
N PRO A 151 -6.92 -8.70 -7.95
CA PRO A 151 -6.40 -7.90 -9.06
C PRO A 151 -5.52 -8.71 -9.98
N LYS A 152 -5.53 -8.37 -11.27
CA LYS A 152 -4.63 -8.98 -12.24
C LYS A 152 -3.21 -8.47 -12.02
N SER A 153 -2.26 -9.38 -11.82
CA SER A 153 -0.85 -9.01 -11.69
C SER A 153 -0.26 -8.52 -13.01
N ILE A 154 0.56 -7.46 -12.95
CA ILE A 154 1.28 -6.94 -14.11
C ILE A 154 2.53 -7.75 -14.44
N THR A 155 2.98 -8.59 -13.51
CA THR A 155 4.12 -9.48 -13.70
C THR A 155 3.96 -10.73 -12.85
N GLN A 156 4.68 -11.79 -13.17
CA GLN A 156 4.69 -12.99 -12.35
C GLN A 156 5.58 -12.78 -11.13
N VAL A 157 5.06 -13.14 -9.96
CA VAL A 157 5.79 -13.11 -8.67
C VAL A 157 6.22 -14.54 -8.33
N TYR A 158 7.45 -14.70 -7.85
CA TYR A 158 8.05 -15.99 -7.50
C TYR A 158 8.43 -16.04 -6.02
N ASN A 159 8.39 -17.25 -5.45
CA ASN A 159 8.90 -17.50 -4.10
C ASN A 159 10.42 -17.75 -4.11
N ALA A 160 11.01 -18.05 -2.94
CA ALA A 160 12.44 -18.31 -2.79
C ALA A 160 12.93 -19.55 -3.59
N LYS A 161 12.03 -20.50 -3.88
CA LYS A 161 12.33 -21.71 -4.67
C LYS A 161 12.20 -21.48 -6.19
N GLY A 162 11.80 -20.27 -6.60
CA GLY A 162 11.55 -19.97 -8.00
C GLY A 162 10.20 -20.46 -8.51
N GLU A 163 9.29 -20.84 -7.63
CA GLU A 163 7.94 -21.24 -7.98
C GLU A 163 7.02 -20.01 -8.06
N PRO A 164 6.07 -19.98 -9.03
CA PRO A 164 5.13 -18.87 -9.13
C PRO A 164 4.19 -18.82 -7.91
N VAL A 165 3.89 -17.61 -7.46
CA VAL A 165 2.89 -17.36 -6.40
C VAL A 165 1.77 -16.50 -6.94
N ALA A 166 0.57 -16.66 -6.37
CA ALA A 166 -0.63 -16.00 -6.88
C ALA A 166 -0.77 -14.53 -6.44
N THR A 167 0.02 -14.09 -5.46
CA THR A 167 -0.06 -12.71 -4.96
C THR A 167 0.26 -11.71 -6.08
N PRO A 168 -0.69 -10.81 -6.42
CA PRO A 168 -0.46 -9.87 -7.51
C PRO A 168 0.34 -8.65 -7.08
N ILE A 169 1.11 -8.11 -8.02
CA ILE A 169 1.48 -6.69 -8.03
C ILE A 169 0.73 -6.06 -9.18
N PHE A 170 0.04 -4.94 -8.94
CA PHE A 170 -0.91 -4.42 -9.91
C PHE A 170 -0.91 -2.90 -9.96
N ARG A 171 -1.36 -2.37 -11.10
CA ARG A 171 -1.58 -0.94 -11.31
C ARG A 171 -3.06 -0.61 -11.41
N HIS A 172 -3.39 0.54 -10.84
CA HIS A 172 -4.69 1.19 -11.02
C HIS A 172 -4.45 2.70 -11.05
N MET A 173 -4.81 3.37 -12.15
CA MET A 173 -4.42 4.76 -12.38
C MET A 173 -2.87 4.89 -12.24
N ASN A 174 -2.36 5.84 -11.48
CA ASN A 174 -0.94 5.96 -11.19
C ASN A 174 -0.55 5.34 -9.83
N VAL A 175 -1.29 4.34 -9.40
CA VAL A 175 -1.04 3.57 -8.18
C VAL A 175 -0.40 2.24 -8.55
N LEU A 176 0.73 1.93 -7.92
CA LEU A 176 1.33 0.59 -7.91
C LEU A 176 1.12 0.00 -6.52
N ALA A 177 0.50 -1.17 -6.45
CA ALA A 177 0.10 -1.78 -5.17
C ALA A 177 0.32 -3.28 -5.14
N SER A 178 0.60 -3.83 -3.96
CA SER A 178 0.75 -5.26 -3.71
C SER A 178 0.70 -5.56 -2.22
N TYR A 179 0.51 -6.84 -1.86
CA TYR A 179 0.81 -7.32 -0.52
C TYR A 179 2.31 -7.47 -0.26
N THR A 180 3.13 -7.50 -1.32
CA THR A 180 4.58 -7.69 -1.18
C THR A 180 5.26 -6.41 -0.69
N HIS A 181 6.12 -6.55 0.32
CA HIS A 181 6.99 -5.47 0.79
C HIS A 181 8.30 -5.55 0.00
N LEU A 182 8.53 -4.59 -0.89
CA LEU A 182 9.76 -4.53 -1.67
C LEU A 182 10.89 -3.90 -0.84
N TYR A 183 12.10 -4.45 -0.99
CA TYR A 183 13.29 -3.90 -0.32
C TYR A 183 13.81 -2.64 -0.98
N GLN A 184 13.30 -2.32 -2.14
CA GLN A 184 13.68 -1.17 -2.94
C GLN A 184 12.47 -0.62 -3.66
N ILE A 185 12.36 0.71 -3.76
CA ILE A 185 11.28 1.35 -4.51
C ILE A 185 11.49 1.12 -6.00
N PRO A 186 10.45 0.71 -6.74
CA PRO A 186 10.57 0.51 -8.19
C PRO A 186 10.88 1.82 -8.94
N ASP A 187 11.78 1.73 -9.91
CA ASP A 187 12.16 2.88 -10.75
C ASP A 187 11.02 3.33 -11.68
N CYS A 188 10.04 2.43 -11.91
CA CYS A 188 8.93 2.67 -12.85
C CYS A 188 7.69 3.36 -12.21
N LEU A 189 7.85 3.95 -11.04
CA LEU A 189 6.78 4.70 -10.39
C LEU A 189 6.51 6.04 -11.06
#